data_32a40b6f204922148c2cf36da1fcdc40
#
_entry.id   32a40b6f204922148c2cf36da1fcdc40
#
_cell.length_a   1.000
_cell.length_b   1.000
_cell.length_c   1.000
_cell.angle_alpha   90.00
_cell.angle_beta   90.00
_cell.angle_gamma   90.00
#
_symmetry.space_group_name_H-M   'P 1'
#
loop_
_entity.id
_entity.type
_entity.pdbx_description
1 polymer ?
#
loop_
_entity_poly.entity_id
_entity_poly.type
_entity_poly.pdbx_seq_one_letter_code
_entity_poly.pdbx_strand_id
1 'polypeptide(L)'
;LIESLGLGFCGSFMGSYAVELGFGSSLIGVLSCISALSEVPILLFAGKLVDRFGEIPLLIFSGVMMSLRLFLTGMGLVPAMISAQLLQSVTYMTTYICCTQYISKHVRAGKMSQGQSALAIVQSGLAAVASNLFGGMLVDAVGTRQAFFAVAAGVLVVALLVGGVYFLRKGTHTSCADF
;
A
#
# COMPACT_ATOMS: atom_id res chain seq x y z
N LEU A 1 -7.40 -4.01 2.41
CA LEU A 1 -7.76 -3.10 3.51
C LEU A 1 -6.51 -2.60 4.26
N ILE A 2 -5.61 -3.48 4.72
CA ILE A 2 -4.42 -3.08 5.50
C ILE A 2 -3.46 -2.22 4.70
N GLU A 3 -3.21 -2.55 3.43
CA GLU A 3 -2.44 -1.68 2.52
C GLU A 3 -3.12 -0.32 2.33
N SER A 4 -4.45 -0.31 2.22
CA SER A 4 -5.21 0.94 2.10
C SER A 4 -5.13 1.80 3.37
N LEU A 5 -5.06 1.16 4.55
CA LEU A 5 -4.78 1.87 5.82
C LEU A 5 -3.39 2.51 5.83
N GLY A 6 -2.36 1.77 5.42
CA GLY A 6 -1.00 2.29 5.30
C GLY A 6 -0.89 3.42 4.28
N LEU A 7 -1.55 3.29 3.12
CA LEU A 7 -1.63 4.34 2.10
C LEU A 7 -2.33 5.59 2.63
N GLY A 8 -3.48 5.43 3.30
CA GLY A 8 -4.22 6.52 3.91
C GLY A 8 -3.42 7.23 4.99
N PHE A 9 -2.74 6.47 5.87
CA PHE A 9 -1.86 7.03 6.89
C PHE A 9 -0.72 7.85 6.28
N CYS A 10 0.00 7.29 5.31
CA CYS A 10 1.08 7.98 4.63
C CYS A 10 0.58 9.25 3.91
N GLY A 11 -0.54 9.16 3.20
CA GLY A 11 -1.14 10.29 2.49
C GLY A 11 -1.54 11.44 3.41
N SER A 12 -2.09 11.14 4.58
CA SER A 12 -2.58 12.15 5.53
C SER A 12 -1.46 12.75 6.37
N PHE A 13 -0.51 11.96 6.84
CA PHE A 13 0.47 12.41 7.83
C PHE A 13 1.85 12.76 7.26
N MET A 14 2.18 12.36 6.02
CA MET A 14 3.47 12.68 5.41
C MET A 14 3.69 14.17 5.24
N GLY A 15 2.67 14.90 4.78
CA GLY A 15 2.74 16.36 4.62
C GLY A 15 2.96 17.09 5.94
N SER A 16 2.19 16.74 6.97
CA SER A 16 2.34 17.29 8.32
C SER A 16 3.71 16.95 8.91
N TYR A 17 4.19 15.73 8.72
CA TYR A 17 5.52 15.31 9.18
C TYR A 17 6.64 16.08 8.48
N ALA A 18 6.52 16.34 7.18
CA ALA A 18 7.50 17.15 6.45
C ALA A 18 7.56 18.60 6.98
N VAL A 19 6.41 19.19 7.33
CA VAL A 19 6.33 20.50 7.97
C VAL A 19 6.95 20.49 9.37
N GLU A 20 6.68 19.47 10.16
CA GLU A 20 7.25 19.28 11.51
C GLU A 20 8.78 19.18 11.46
N LEU A 21 9.35 18.57 10.41
CA LEU A 21 10.79 18.51 10.16
C LEU A 21 11.38 19.83 9.63
N GLY A 22 10.57 20.88 9.46
CA GLY A 22 11.00 22.18 8.96
C GLY A 22 11.14 22.25 7.43
N PHE A 23 10.58 21.29 6.70
CA PHE A 23 10.62 21.32 5.25
C PHE A 23 9.58 22.30 4.68
N GLY A 24 9.99 23.10 3.70
CA GLY A 24 9.09 24.03 3.04
C GLY A 24 8.05 23.35 2.14
N SER A 25 6.92 24.02 1.90
CA SER A 25 5.84 23.55 1.02
C SER A 25 6.31 23.16 -0.38
N SER A 26 7.41 23.79 -0.86
CA SER A 26 8.03 23.49 -2.14
C SER A 26 8.54 22.05 -2.21
N LEU A 27 9.19 21.55 -1.15
CA LEU A 27 9.67 20.17 -1.09
C LEU A 27 8.49 19.18 -1.10
N ILE A 28 7.40 19.48 -0.39
CA ILE A 28 6.19 18.65 -0.39
C ILE A 28 5.60 18.55 -1.80
N GLY A 29 5.57 19.68 -2.53
CA GLY A 29 5.15 19.70 -3.93
C GLY A 29 6.03 18.83 -4.83
N VAL A 30 7.35 18.91 -4.68
CA VAL A 30 8.32 18.08 -5.43
C VAL A 30 8.12 16.59 -5.12
N LEU A 31 7.95 16.22 -3.86
CA LEU A 31 7.68 14.83 -3.46
C LEU A 31 6.39 14.31 -4.10
N SER A 32 5.34 15.13 -4.14
CA SER A 32 4.07 14.78 -4.80
C SER A 32 4.23 14.61 -6.32
N CYS A 33 5.01 15.47 -6.98
CA CYS A 33 5.33 15.33 -8.39
C CYS A 33 6.12 14.04 -8.69
N ILE A 34 7.12 13.73 -7.88
CA ILE A 34 7.90 12.48 -8.02
C ILE A 34 7.00 11.26 -7.89
N SER A 35 6.10 11.27 -6.90
CA SER A 35 5.10 10.23 -6.70
C SER A 35 4.24 10.03 -7.96
N ALA A 36 3.61 11.09 -8.46
CA ALA A 36 2.75 11.02 -9.63
C ALA A 36 3.49 10.55 -10.89
N LEU A 37 4.69 11.07 -11.13
CA LEU A 37 5.50 10.65 -12.28
C LEU A 37 5.94 9.19 -12.19
N SER A 38 6.20 8.68 -11.00
CA SER A 38 6.60 7.29 -10.81
C SER A 38 5.47 6.28 -11.08
N GLU A 39 4.21 6.72 -11.04
CA GLU A 39 3.05 5.86 -11.29
C GLU A 39 2.90 5.47 -12.78
N VAL A 40 3.31 6.35 -13.70
CA VAL A 40 3.14 6.15 -15.15
C VAL A 40 3.83 4.88 -15.66
N PRO A 41 5.13 4.63 -15.38
CA PRO A 41 5.79 3.40 -15.85
C PRO A 41 5.15 2.13 -15.28
N ILE A 42 4.80 2.15 -14.00
CA ILE A 42 4.23 0.97 -13.34
C ILE A 42 2.85 0.64 -13.91
N LEU A 43 2.02 1.65 -14.21
CA LEU A 43 0.71 1.45 -14.81
C LEU A 43 0.80 0.70 -16.15
N LEU A 44 1.83 0.97 -16.96
CA LEU A 44 2.05 0.32 -18.26
C LEU A 44 2.45 -1.16 -18.13
N PHE A 45 3.16 -1.53 -17.06
CA PHE A 45 3.69 -2.88 -16.88
C PHE A 45 2.91 -3.72 -15.88
N ALA A 46 2.09 -3.12 -15.03
CA ALA A 46 1.43 -3.80 -13.91
C ALA A 46 0.48 -4.92 -14.36
N GLY A 47 -0.25 -4.76 -15.46
CA GLY A 47 -1.09 -5.82 -16.02
C GLY A 47 -0.29 -7.08 -16.34
N LYS A 48 0.83 -6.92 -17.06
CA LYS A 48 1.73 -8.05 -17.38
C LYS A 48 2.35 -8.69 -16.12
N LEU A 49 2.57 -7.89 -15.10
CA LEU A 49 3.12 -8.38 -13.82
C LEU A 49 2.12 -9.27 -13.09
N VAL A 50 0.85 -8.87 -13.06
CA VAL A 50 -0.23 -9.67 -12.45
C VAL A 50 -0.47 -10.96 -13.22
N ASP A 51 -0.45 -10.92 -14.56
CA ASP A 51 -0.63 -12.10 -15.39
C ASP A 51 0.52 -13.11 -15.20
N ARG A 52 1.74 -12.63 -14.93
CA ARG A 52 2.92 -13.50 -14.74
C ARG A 52 3.05 -14.07 -13.33
N PHE A 53 2.81 -13.29 -12.30
CA PHE A 53 3.07 -13.68 -10.90
C PHE A 53 1.80 -14.05 -10.13
N GLY A 54 0.64 -13.69 -10.64
CA GLY A 54 -0.65 -13.84 -9.95
C GLY A 54 -0.94 -12.71 -8.95
N GLU A 55 -2.21 -12.59 -8.59
CA GLU A 55 -2.72 -11.47 -7.79
C GLU A 55 -2.22 -11.53 -6.34
N ILE A 56 -2.25 -12.72 -5.71
CA ILE A 56 -1.96 -12.87 -4.29
C ILE A 56 -0.47 -12.68 -3.96
N PRO A 57 0.49 -13.30 -4.66
CA PRO A 57 1.91 -13.06 -4.42
C PRO A 57 2.30 -11.59 -4.63
N LEU A 58 1.67 -10.95 -5.61
CA LEU A 58 1.95 -9.56 -5.92
C LEU A 58 1.40 -8.62 -4.84
N LEU A 59 0.24 -8.93 -4.23
CA LEU A 59 -0.29 -8.21 -3.07
C LEU A 59 0.62 -8.36 -1.84
N ILE A 60 1.15 -9.56 -1.58
CA ILE A 60 2.09 -9.77 -0.47
C ILE A 60 3.36 -8.94 -0.68
N PHE A 61 3.90 -8.95 -1.90
CA PHE A 61 5.05 -8.13 -2.28
C PHE A 61 4.77 -6.64 -2.09
N SER A 62 3.60 -6.16 -2.52
CA SER A 62 3.16 -4.78 -2.33
C SER A 62 3.09 -4.40 -0.85
N GLY A 63 2.58 -5.29 0.01
CA GLY A 63 2.54 -5.08 1.46
C GLY A 63 3.92 -4.93 2.09
N VAL A 64 4.89 -5.73 1.67
CA VAL A 64 6.29 -5.61 2.13
C VAL A 64 6.90 -4.28 1.65
N MET A 65 6.67 -3.90 0.40
CA MET A 65 7.14 -2.61 -0.14
C MET A 65 6.46 -1.43 0.56
N MET A 66 5.20 -1.57 0.98
CA MET A 66 4.49 -0.56 1.76
C MET A 66 5.11 -0.36 3.15
N SER A 67 5.49 -1.45 3.82
CA SER A 67 6.22 -1.36 5.09
C SER A 67 7.56 -0.64 4.93
N LEU A 68 8.33 -0.99 3.90
CA LEU A 68 9.61 -0.33 3.58
C LEU A 68 9.41 1.16 3.30
N ARG A 69 8.38 1.51 2.56
CA ARG A 69 8.02 2.91 2.26
C ARG A 69 7.71 3.71 3.53
N LEU A 70 6.89 3.17 4.42
CA LEU A 70 6.55 3.82 5.69
C LEU A 70 7.79 3.97 6.59
N PHE A 71 8.65 2.97 6.63
CA PHE A 71 9.91 3.01 7.36
C PHE A 71 10.83 4.12 6.83
N LEU A 72 11.02 4.21 5.51
CA LEU A 72 11.82 5.27 4.87
C LEU A 72 11.25 6.66 5.15
N THR A 73 9.94 6.82 5.11
CA THR A 73 9.27 8.09 5.44
C THR A 73 9.54 8.46 6.90
N GLY A 74 9.43 7.50 7.83
CA GLY A 74 9.69 7.70 9.27
C GLY A 74 11.13 8.08 9.60
N MET A 75 12.11 7.80 8.72
CA MET A 75 13.50 8.26 8.92
C MET A 75 13.61 9.79 8.91
N GLY A 76 12.72 10.50 8.22
CA GLY A 76 12.71 11.96 8.18
C GLY A 76 13.87 12.59 7.39
N LEU A 77 14.56 11.82 6.57
CA LEU A 77 15.65 12.28 5.70
C LEU A 77 15.11 12.54 4.29
N VAL A 78 15.47 13.67 3.67
CA VAL A 78 15.02 14.04 2.31
C VAL A 78 15.26 12.92 1.29
N PRO A 79 16.46 12.31 1.18
CA PRO A 79 16.69 11.23 0.21
C PRO A 79 15.86 9.98 0.52
N ALA A 80 15.60 9.67 1.79
CA ALA A 80 14.73 8.56 2.17
C ALA A 80 13.27 8.84 1.81
N MET A 81 12.79 10.07 1.99
CA MET A 81 11.45 10.48 1.57
C MET A 81 11.28 10.44 0.05
N ILE A 82 12.28 10.86 -0.72
CA ILE A 82 12.25 10.74 -2.18
C ILE A 82 12.16 9.26 -2.60
N SER A 83 12.99 8.40 -2.00
CA SER A 83 12.94 6.94 -2.26
C SER A 83 11.58 6.34 -1.89
N ALA A 84 10.98 6.79 -0.79
CA ALA A 84 9.65 6.38 -0.38
C ALA A 84 8.57 6.79 -1.41
N GLN A 85 8.71 7.95 -2.07
CA GLN A 85 7.77 8.37 -3.12
C GLN A 85 7.92 7.55 -4.41
N LEU A 86 9.11 7.12 -4.76
CA LEU A 86 9.32 6.19 -5.88
C LEU A 86 8.67 4.82 -5.61
N LEU A 87 8.71 4.35 -4.37
CA LEU A 87 8.02 3.11 -3.96
C LEU A 87 6.49 3.24 -3.95
N GLN A 88 5.94 4.45 -3.94
CA GLN A 88 4.49 4.67 -3.97
C GLN A 88 3.84 4.02 -5.18
N SER A 89 4.42 4.15 -6.35
CA SER A 89 3.90 3.59 -7.58
C SER A 89 3.81 2.06 -7.51
N VAL A 90 4.83 1.41 -6.94
CA VAL A 90 4.85 -0.04 -6.77
C VAL A 90 3.74 -0.49 -5.80
N THR A 91 3.56 0.21 -4.68
CA THR A 91 2.56 -0.16 -3.67
C THR A 91 1.14 0.16 -4.13
N TYR A 92 0.88 1.38 -4.56
CA TYR A 92 -0.45 1.84 -4.93
C TYR A 92 -0.98 1.18 -6.18
N MET A 93 -0.22 1.24 -7.29
CA MET A 93 -0.66 0.71 -8.58
C MET A 93 -0.79 -0.81 -8.57
N THR A 94 0.13 -1.51 -7.93
CA THR A 94 0.05 -2.97 -7.80
C THR A 94 -1.21 -3.38 -7.04
N THR A 95 -1.48 -2.77 -5.90
CA THR A 95 -2.69 -3.05 -5.10
C THR A 95 -3.96 -2.74 -5.88
N TYR A 96 -4.00 -1.58 -6.54
CA TYR A 96 -5.16 -1.17 -7.33
C TYR A 96 -5.46 -2.15 -8.47
N ILE A 97 -4.45 -2.54 -9.24
CA ILE A 97 -4.63 -3.44 -10.39
C ILE A 97 -4.97 -4.86 -9.93
N CYS A 98 -4.31 -5.39 -8.89
CA CYS A 98 -4.66 -6.70 -8.34
C CYS A 98 -6.11 -6.75 -7.86
N CYS A 99 -6.56 -5.75 -7.12
CA CYS A 99 -7.94 -5.68 -6.63
C CYS A 99 -8.94 -5.54 -7.77
N THR A 100 -8.64 -4.70 -8.77
CA THR A 100 -9.50 -4.50 -9.94
C THR A 100 -9.61 -5.78 -10.78
N GLN A 101 -8.51 -6.48 -11.03
CA GLN A 101 -8.52 -7.75 -11.75
C GLN A 101 -9.24 -8.85 -10.97
N TYR A 102 -9.04 -8.92 -9.66
CA TYR A 102 -9.77 -9.88 -8.82
C TYR A 102 -11.28 -9.68 -8.92
N ILE A 103 -11.75 -8.43 -8.85
CA ILE A 103 -13.18 -8.10 -9.01
C ILE A 103 -13.65 -8.48 -10.43
N SER A 104 -12.89 -8.17 -11.46
CA SER A 104 -13.29 -8.47 -12.83
C SER A 104 -13.42 -9.96 -13.11
N LYS A 105 -12.67 -10.81 -12.41
CA LYS A 105 -12.74 -12.27 -12.53
C LYS A 105 -13.89 -12.90 -11.74
N HIS A 106 -14.31 -12.30 -10.62
CA HIS A 106 -15.27 -12.90 -9.69
C HIS A 106 -16.66 -12.25 -9.72
N VAL A 107 -16.82 -11.08 -10.33
CA VAL A 107 -18.09 -10.36 -10.42
C VAL A 107 -18.69 -10.56 -11.81
N ARG A 108 -20.01 -10.84 -11.87
CA ARG A 108 -20.73 -10.96 -13.15
C ARG A 108 -20.62 -9.68 -13.96
N ALA A 109 -20.50 -9.80 -15.30
CA ALA A 109 -20.30 -8.68 -16.22
C ALA A 109 -21.30 -7.51 -16.04
N GLY A 110 -22.57 -7.79 -15.73
CA GLY A 110 -23.60 -6.76 -15.48
C GLY A 110 -23.47 -6.03 -14.14
N LYS A 111 -22.60 -6.48 -13.21
CA LYS A 111 -22.39 -5.87 -11.88
C LYS A 111 -20.96 -5.35 -11.67
N MET A 112 -20.15 -5.28 -12.71
CA MET A 112 -18.76 -4.85 -12.66
C MET A 112 -18.61 -3.45 -12.06
N SER A 113 -19.43 -2.50 -12.50
CA SER A 113 -19.44 -1.12 -11.96
C SER A 113 -19.73 -1.08 -10.46
N GLN A 114 -20.69 -1.90 -9.99
CA GLN A 114 -21.00 -1.99 -8.56
C GLN A 114 -19.82 -2.56 -7.75
N GLY A 115 -19.14 -3.59 -8.28
CA GLY A 115 -17.95 -4.15 -7.65
C GLY A 115 -16.80 -3.14 -7.54
N GLN A 116 -16.57 -2.36 -8.57
CA GLN A 116 -15.54 -1.31 -8.56
C GLN A 116 -15.92 -0.14 -7.64
N SER A 117 -17.19 0.25 -7.60
CA SER A 117 -17.66 1.27 -6.66
C SER A 117 -17.52 0.81 -5.21
N ALA A 118 -17.84 -0.44 -4.90
CA ALA A 118 -17.64 -1.02 -3.57
C ALA A 118 -16.14 -1.03 -3.19
N LEU A 119 -15.25 -1.38 -4.11
CA LEU A 119 -13.81 -1.32 -3.89
C LEU A 119 -13.35 0.11 -3.57
N ALA A 120 -13.80 1.10 -4.33
CA ALA A 120 -13.47 2.50 -4.11
C ALA A 120 -13.96 2.99 -2.74
N ILE A 121 -15.17 2.62 -2.32
CA ILE A 121 -15.70 2.96 -0.99
C ILE A 121 -14.81 2.36 0.12
N VAL A 122 -14.38 1.12 -0.03
CA VAL A 122 -13.54 0.45 0.98
C VAL A 122 -12.12 1.05 0.99
N GLN A 123 -11.52 1.26 -0.17
CA GLN A 123 -10.12 1.73 -0.26
C GLN A 123 -9.98 3.23 0.05
N SER A 124 -10.84 4.06 -0.52
CA SER A 124 -10.73 5.51 -0.38
C SER A 124 -11.62 6.07 0.75
N GLY A 125 -12.73 5.41 1.06
CA GLY A 125 -13.65 5.84 2.10
C GLY A 125 -13.29 5.27 3.48
N LEU A 126 -13.60 4.00 3.69
CA LEU A 126 -13.44 3.37 5.01
C LEU A 126 -11.97 3.35 5.47
N ALA A 127 -11.05 3.04 4.57
CA ALA A 127 -9.63 3.03 4.91
C ALA A 127 -9.10 4.43 5.25
N ALA A 128 -9.55 5.48 4.54
CA ALA A 128 -9.16 6.85 4.85
C ALA A 128 -9.70 7.31 6.22
N VAL A 129 -10.97 7.05 6.51
CA VAL A 129 -11.56 7.38 7.82
C VAL A 129 -10.82 6.64 8.94
N ALA A 130 -10.61 5.34 8.80
CA ALA A 130 -9.92 4.54 9.80
C ALA A 130 -8.45 4.97 9.97
N SER A 131 -7.72 5.23 8.88
CA SER A 131 -6.33 5.66 8.95
C SER A 131 -6.17 7.05 9.58
N ASN A 132 -7.10 7.98 9.32
CA ASN A 132 -7.06 9.30 9.94
C ASN A 132 -7.40 9.23 11.44
N LEU A 133 -8.43 8.46 11.81
CA LEU A 133 -8.85 8.34 13.20
C LEU A 133 -7.80 7.63 14.06
N PHE A 134 -7.45 6.39 13.68
CA PHE A 134 -6.47 5.61 14.44
C PHE A 134 -5.04 6.15 14.27
N GLY A 135 -4.71 6.65 13.08
CA GLY A 135 -3.43 7.30 12.81
C GLY A 135 -3.25 8.57 13.62
N GLY A 136 -4.28 9.42 13.72
CA GLY A 136 -4.26 10.61 14.57
C GLY A 136 -4.03 10.26 16.03
N MET A 137 -4.81 9.33 16.58
CA MET A 137 -4.64 8.86 17.96
C MET A 137 -3.23 8.30 18.20
N LEU A 138 -2.66 7.58 17.25
CA LEU A 138 -1.31 7.04 17.36
C LEU A 138 -0.26 8.15 17.33
N VAL A 139 -0.40 9.13 16.42
CA VAL A 139 0.50 10.29 16.33
C VAL A 139 0.46 11.11 17.60
N ASP A 140 -0.73 11.36 18.17
CA ASP A 140 -0.89 12.09 19.42
C ASP A 140 -0.26 11.34 20.61
N ALA A 141 -0.29 10.02 20.62
CA ALA A 141 0.23 9.20 21.71
C ALA A 141 1.75 9.05 21.68
N VAL A 142 2.36 8.84 20.51
CA VAL A 142 3.79 8.47 20.40
C VAL A 142 4.63 9.43 19.55
N GLY A 143 4.00 10.41 18.91
CA GLY A 143 4.63 11.34 17.97
C GLY A 143 4.70 10.77 16.54
N THR A 144 4.78 11.69 15.56
CA THR A 144 4.65 11.38 14.13
C THR A 144 5.70 10.37 13.65
N ARG A 145 6.95 10.55 14.02
CA ARG A 145 8.06 9.67 13.63
C ARG A 145 7.85 8.23 14.10
N GLN A 146 7.50 8.06 15.37
CA GLN A 146 7.31 6.72 15.96
C GLN A 146 6.06 6.05 15.43
N ALA A 147 5.02 6.83 15.12
CA ALA A 147 3.80 6.35 14.48
C ALA A 147 4.10 5.74 13.10
N PHE A 148 4.97 6.37 12.28
CA PHE A 148 5.39 5.79 11.01
C PHE A 148 6.08 4.43 11.18
N PHE A 149 6.97 4.29 12.16
CA PHE A 149 7.63 3.00 12.43
C PHE A 149 6.67 1.94 12.97
N ALA A 150 5.73 2.32 13.84
CA ALA A 150 4.73 1.40 14.38
C ALA A 150 3.79 0.87 13.28
N VAL A 151 3.30 1.75 12.40
CA VAL A 151 2.45 1.36 11.26
C VAL A 151 3.25 0.51 10.27
N ALA A 152 4.52 0.86 9.98
CA ALA A 152 5.40 0.06 9.13
C ALA A 152 5.56 -1.37 9.66
N ALA A 153 5.83 -1.53 10.96
CA ALA A 153 5.95 -2.83 11.60
C ALA A 153 4.63 -3.62 11.55
N GLY A 154 3.49 -2.97 11.82
CA GLY A 154 2.18 -3.58 11.74
C GLY A 154 1.84 -4.10 10.35
N VAL A 155 2.07 -3.29 9.31
CA VAL A 155 1.88 -3.69 7.91
C VAL A 155 2.78 -4.86 7.53
N LEU A 156 4.06 -4.85 7.97
CA LEU A 156 5.01 -5.93 7.70
C LEU A 156 4.56 -7.25 8.33
N VAL A 157 4.20 -7.22 9.60
CA VAL A 157 3.73 -8.43 10.31
C VAL A 157 2.54 -9.05 9.60
N VAL A 158 1.56 -8.24 9.20
CA VAL A 158 0.40 -8.76 8.51
C VAL A 158 0.73 -9.27 7.11
N ALA A 159 1.59 -8.57 6.34
CA ALA A 159 2.04 -9.04 5.04
C ALA A 159 2.75 -10.39 5.14
N LEU A 160 3.60 -10.58 6.16
CA LEU A 160 4.30 -11.84 6.41
C LEU A 160 3.34 -12.95 6.86
N LEU A 161 2.36 -12.66 7.72
CA LEU A 161 1.35 -13.63 8.15
C LEU A 161 0.50 -14.12 6.97
N VAL A 162 0.01 -13.18 6.15
CA VAL A 162 -0.77 -13.53 4.95
C VAL A 162 0.09 -14.32 3.97
N GLY A 163 1.34 -13.93 3.78
CA GLY A 163 2.31 -14.65 2.94
C GLY A 163 2.56 -16.07 3.45
N GLY A 164 2.82 -16.23 4.74
CA GLY A 164 3.03 -17.54 5.37
C GLY A 164 1.83 -18.47 5.20
N VAL A 165 0.62 -17.98 5.49
CA VAL A 165 -0.61 -18.77 5.29
C VAL A 165 -0.81 -19.18 3.83
N TYR A 166 -0.53 -18.27 2.89
CA TYR A 166 -0.67 -18.54 1.46
C TYR A 166 0.31 -19.64 1.01
N PHE A 167 1.59 -19.53 1.38
CA PHE A 167 2.61 -20.52 0.99
C PHE A 167 2.38 -21.89 1.65
N LEU A 168 1.94 -21.94 2.88
CA LEU A 168 1.59 -23.19 3.58
C LEU A 168 0.42 -23.90 2.87
N ARG A 169 -0.63 -23.18 2.49
CA ARG A 169 -1.75 -23.76 1.74
C ARG A 169 -1.36 -24.24 0.35
N LYS A 170 -0.47 -23.54 -0.33
CA LYS A 170 0.01 -23.96 -1.65
C LYS A 170 0.87 -25.22 -1.57
N GLY A 171 1.69 -25.38 -0.53
CA GLY A 171 2.51 -26.57 -0.30
C GLY A 171 1.69 -27.82 0.00
N THR A 172 0.55 -27.69 0.68
CA THR A 172 -0.35 -28.83 0.95
C THR A 172 -1.11 -29.32 -0.28
N HIS A 173 -1.40 -28.45 -1.24
CA HIS A 173 -2.08 -28.85 -2.49
C HIS A 173 -1.16 -29.55 -3.50
N THR A 174 0.14 -29.28 -3.50
CA THR A 174 1.11 -30.01 -4.35
C THR A 174 1.43 -31.39 -3.83
N SER A 175 1.32 -31.63 -2.53
CA SER A 175 1.59 -32.96 -1.93
C SER A 175 0.45 -33.98 -2.12
N CYS A 176 -0.76 -33.56 -2.50
CA CYS A 176 -1.90 -34.46 -2.78
C CYS A 176 -2.08 -34.81 -4.26
N ALA A 177 -1.26 -34.28 -5.16
CA ALA A 177 -1.33 -34.57 -6.59
C ALA A 177 -0.34 -35.66 -7.05
N ASP A 178 0.51 -36.16 -6.16
CA ASP A 178 1.52 -37.17 -6.43
C ASP A 178 1.16 -38.55 -5.83
N PHE A 179 -0.14 -38.85 -5.61
CA PHE A 179 -0.65 -40.19 -5.26
C PHE A 179 -1.70 -40.68 -6.24
#